data_b00df40c8a8ca02330428bc71ad7dbfa
#
_entry.id   b00df40c8a8ca02330428bc71ad7dbfa
#
_cell.length_a   1.000
_cell.length_b   1.000
_cell.length_c   1.000
_cell.angle_alpha   90.00
_cell.angle_beta   90.00
_cell.angle_gamma   90.00
#
_symmetry.space_group_name_H-M   'P 1'
#
loop_
_entity.id
_entity.type
_entity.pdbx_description
1 polymer ?
#
loop_
_entity_poly.entity_id
_entity_poly.type
_entity_poly.pdbx_seq_one_letter_code
_entity_poly.pdbx_strand_id
1 'polypeptide(L)'
;MKTSQKTLMGKYYSVCCAIILLSMVLVGSIFMVLANDYLREEKISLLEKNVTQAARLTMENYAAHEYRYVSSDTLQPVYAVLGSAIEADIYLSDNKGNILIMAHTTESAIPQSVPQAVLDSLSKTGSYQGSVVMAGTGEDPQYAVATPVVDENGLLVGAVMATARAANRALAGDMLQMFLIAAIVVLVVSFIVIYFVTTSLVNPLRQMAAATRAFAKGDFSVRVPVEGDDEIGRLASAFNNMATELALTESVRRSFTANVSHELKTPMTTIGGFVDGILDGTIPPERQNHYLRIVSSEVQRLS
;
A
#
# COMPACT_ATOMS: atom_id res chain seq x y z
N MET A 1 -8.68 -30.12 16.07
CA MET A 1 -8.19 -28.89 15.43
C MET A 1 -9.23 -28.42 14.41
N LYS A 2 -10.04 -27.38 14.74
CA LYS A 2 -10.99 -26.77 13.79
C LYS A 2 -10.18 -25.94 12.80
N THR A 3 -10.03 -26.41 11.58
CA THR A 3 -9.58 -25.60 10.47
C THR A 3 -10.62 -24.49 10.27
N SER A 4 -10.31 -23.29 10.76
CA SER A 4 -11.06 -22.07 10.47
C SER A 4 -11.10 -21.93 8.95
N GLN A 5 -12.23 -22.27 8.32
CA GLN A 5 -12.48 -21.91 6.95
C GLN A 5 -12.45 -20.38 6.89
N LYS A 6 -11.31 -19.83 6.46
CA LYS A 6 -11.18 -18.40 6.18
C LYS A 6 -12.28 -18.07 5.18
N THR A 7 -13.27 -17.31 5.63
CA THR A 7 -14.36 -16.86 4.76
C THR A 7 -13.75 -16.13 3.57
N LEU A 8 -14.39 -16.21 2.40
CA LEU A 8 -13.94 -15.50 1.18
C LEU A 8 -13.60 -14.04 1.48
N MET A 9 -14.35 -13.43 2.37
CA MET A 9 -14.19 -12.09 2.89
C MET A 9 -12.85 -11.91 3.64
N GLY A 10 -12.48 -12.85 4.52
CA GLY A 10 -11.20 -12.81 5.24
C GLY A 10 -9.99 -12.98 4.31
N LYS A 11 -10.13 -13.78 3.24
CA LYS A 11 -9.08 -13.89 2.21
C LYS A 11 -8.93 -12.58 1.42
N TYR A 12 -10.04 -11.99 1.00
CA TYR A 12 -10.04 -10.72 0.28
C TYR A 12 -9.40 -9.59 1.11
N TYR A 13 -9.84 -9.41 2.37
CA TYR A 13 -9.23 -8.44 3.29
C TYR A 13 -7.73 -8.68 3.48
N SER A 14 -7.33 -9.92 3.72
CA SER A 14 -5.93 -10.28 3.93
C SER A 14 -5.06 -9.95 2.70
N VAL A 15 -5.56 -10.23 1.49
CA VAL A 15 -4.83 -9.93 0.24
C VAL A 15 -4.75 -8.43 0.01
N CYS A 16 -5.86 -7.69 0.16
CA CYS A 16 -5.86 -6.23 0.00
C CYS A 16 -4.92 -5.54 1.01
N CYS A 17 -4.99 -5.91 2.30
CA CYS A 17 -4.09 -5.38 3.31
C CYS A 17 -2.62 -5.71 3.01
N ALA A 18 -2.33 -6.95 2.57
CA ALA A 18 -0.97 -7.34 2.22
C ALA A 18 -0.41 -6.53 1.03
N ILE A 19 -1.23 -6.30 -0.01
CA ILE A 19 -0.84 -5.48 -1.17
C ILE A 19 -0.58 -4.04 -0.75
N ILE A 20 -1.45 -3.44 0.07
CA ILE A 20 -1.29 -2.06 0.56
C ILE A 20 -0.03 -1.93 1.39
N LEU A 21 0.20 -2.83 2.34
CA LEU A 21 1.41 -2.82 3.17
C LEU A 21 2.67 -2.99 2.33
N LEU A 22 2.67 -3.93 1.39
CA LEU A 22 3.81 -4.17 0.50
C LEU A 22 4.11 -2.93 -0.36
N SER A 23 3.08 -2.31 -0.95
CA SER A 23 3.24 -1.11 -1.76
C SER A 23 3.75 0.06 -0.93
N MET A 24 3.28 0.23 0.31
CA MET A 24 3.77 1.27 1.23
C MET A 24 5.24 1.09 1.58
N VAL A 25 5.65 -0.14 1.94
CA VAL A 25 7.06 -0.44 2.23
C VAL A 25 7.94 -0.14 1.02
N LEU A 26 7.49 -0.54 -0.18
CA LEU A 26 8.23 -0.31 -1.41
C LEU A 26 8.36 1.19 -1.73
N VAL A 27 7.25 1.93 -1.71
CA VAL A 27 7.26 3.39 -1.96
C VAL A 27 8.08 4.13 -0.90
N GLY A 28 7.95 3.75 0.38
CA GLY A 28 8.72 4.34 1.48
C GLY A 28 10.21 4.10 1.35
N SER A 29 10.61 2.89 0.95
CA SER A 29 12.02 2.56 0.72
C SER A 29 12.60 3.37 -0.44
N ILE A 30 11.88 3.48 -1.56
CA ILE A 30 12.32 4.30 -2.71
C ILE A 30 12.40 5.76 -2.30
N PHE A 31 11.39 6.28 -1.62
CA PHE A 31 11.38 7.67 -1.15
C PHE A 31 12.58 7.97 -0.25
N MET A 32 12.90 7.08 0.71
CA MET A 32 14.00 7.27 1.64
C MET A 32 15.36 7.29 0.93
N VAL A 33 15.56 6.43 -0.08
CA VAL A 33 16.79 6.43 -0.89
C VAL A 33 16.90 7.72 -1.69
N LEU A 34 15.87 8.11 -2.43
CA LEU A 34 15.88 9.33 -3.24
C LEU A 34 16.06 10.60 -2.39
N ALA A 35 15.38 10.67 -1.24
CA ALA A 35 15.51 11.80 -0.33
C ALA A 35 16.91 11.92 0.24
N ASN A 36 17.54 10.80 0.64
CA ASN A 36 18.90 10.78 1.13
C ASN A 36 19.90 11.23 0.06
N ASP A 37 19.75 10.76 -1.17
CA ASP A 37 20.63 11.14 -2.28
C ASP A 37 20.45 12.64 -2.62
N TYR A 38 19.21 13.12 -2.69
CA TYR A 38 18.93 14.53 -2.93
C TYR A 38 19.55 15.45 -1.87
N LEU A 39 19.35 15.13 -0.59
CA LEU A 39 19.90 15.93 0.52
C LEU A 39 21.44 15.91 0.52
N ARG A 40 22.02 14.78 0.15
CA ARG A 40 23.48 14.67 0.01
C ARG A 40 24.02 15.59 -1.08
N GLU A 41 23.43 15.55 -2.27
CA GLU A 41 23.84 16.39 -3.40
C GLU A 41 23.66 17.88 -3.10
N GLU A 42 22.54 18.25 -2.50
CA GLU A 42 22.29 19.64 -2.09
C GLU A 42 23.34 20.12 -1.06
N LYS A 43 23.63 19.31 -0.03
CA LYS A 43 24.64 19.65 0.98
C LYS A 43 26.04 19.80 0.37
N ILE A 44 26.44 18.88 -0.51
CA ILE A 44 27.72 18.97 -1.21
C ILE A 44 27.80 20.24 -2.06
N SER A 45 26.76 20.57 -2.81
CA SER A 45 26.71 21.78 -3.63
C SER A 45 26.83 23.07 -2.79
N LEU A 46 26.16 23.10 -1.63
CA LEU A 46 26.28 24.23 -0.68
C LEU A 46 27.70 24.34 -0.12
N LEU A 47 28.32 23.23 0.27
CA LEU A 47 29.71 23.19 0.74
C LEU A 47 30.66 23.72 -0.34
N GLU A 48 30.53 23.22 -1.58
CA GLU A 48 31.39 23.61 -2.71
C GLU A 48 31.34 25.11 -2.99
N LYS A 49 30.13 25.68 -3.04
CA LYS A 49 29.91 27.10 -3.26
C LYS A 49 30.58 27.95 -2.18
N ASN A 50 30.41 27.58 -0.91
CA ASN A 50 30.97 28.34 0.21
C ASN A 50 32.46 28.17 0.36
N VAL A 51 33.01 26.95 0.12
CA VAL A 51 34.44 26.69 0.14
C VAL A 51 35.12 27.46 -1.00
N THR A 52 34.57 27.49 -2.19
CA THR A 52 35.10 28.27 -3.31
C THR A 52 35.12 29.76 -2.98
N GLN A 53 34.07 30.27 -2.37
CA GLN A 53 34.03 31.66 -1.92
C GLN A 53 35.09 31.95 -0.80
N ALA A 54 35.18 31.07 0.19
CA ALA A 54 36.19 31.18 1.25
C ALA A 54 37.62 31.11 0.70
N ALA A 55 37.89 30.19 -0.24
CA ALA A 55 39.18 30.09 -0.89
C ALA A 55 39.55 31.36 -1.68
N ARG A 56 38.60 31.94 -2.42
CA ARG A 56 38.77 33.22 -3.12
C ARG A 56 39.15 34.36 -2.16
N LEU A 57 38.38 34.51 -1.06
CA LEU A 57 38.67 35.53 -0.06
C LEU A 57 40.02 35.31 0.62
N THR A 58 40.41 34.04 0.81
CA THR A 58 41.75 33.70 1.35
C THR A 58 42.85 34.09 0.39
N MET A 59 42.69 33.82 -0.91
CA MET A 59 43.65 34.22 -1.94
C MET A 59 43.79 35.74 -2.06
N GLU A 60 42.67 36.48 -2.03
CA GLU A 60 42.62 37.95 -2.01
C GLU A 60 43.35 38.50 -0.76
N ASN A 61 43.13 37.89 0.41
CA ASN A 61 43.83 38.27 1.64
C ASN A 61 45.35 37.97 1.56
N TYR A 62 45.70 36.80 1.01
CA TYR A 62 47.09 36.39 0.84
C TYR A 62 47.84 37.31 -0.14
N ALA A 63 47.22 37.67 -1.27
CA ALA A 63 47.75 38.64 -2.23
C ALA A 63 47.92 40.04 -1.62
N ALA A 64 46.96 40.52 -0.80
CA ALA A 64 47.02 41.80 -0.12
C ALA A 64 48.21 41.90 0.87
N HIS A 65 48.75 40.77 1.33
CA HIS A 65 49.91 40.69 2.21
C HIS A 65 51.20 40.24 1.46
N GLU A 66 51.28 40.56 0.16
CA GLU A 66 52.45 40.25 -0.70
C GLU A 66 52.81 38.76 -0.70
N TYR A 67 51.85 37.89 -0.57
CA TYR A 67 51.99 36.42 -0.54
C TYR A 67 52.94 35.91 0.60
N ARG A 68 53.03 36.65 1.71
CA ARG A 68 53.88 36.28 2.85
C ARG A 68 53.15 35.55 3.96
N TYR A 69 51.94 35.96 4.26
CA TYR A 69 51.12 35.37 5.31
C TYR A 69 49.60 35.60 5.06
N VAL A 70 48.79 34.84 5.71
CA VAL A 70 47.31 35.00 5.72
C VAL A 70 46.90 35.62 7.06
N SER A 71 46.11 36.71 7.03
CA SER A 71 45.65 37.36 8.25
C SER A 71 44.48 36.55 8.86
N SER A 72 44.77 35.93 10.01
CA SER A 72 43.77 35.16 10.77
C SER A 72 42.66 36.08 11.28
N ASP A 73 42.99 37.29 11.78
CA ASP A 73 42.01 38.20 12.33
C ASP A 73 40.94 38.66 11.32
N THR A 74 41.32 38.71 10.05
CA THR A 74 40.41 39.08 8.96
C THR A 74 39.56 37.91 8.45
N LEU A 75 40.12 36.74 8.36
CA LEU A 75 39.48 35.57 7.73
C LEU A 75 38.66 34.73 8.70
N GLN A 76 39.04 34.66 9.98
CA GLN A 76 38.31 33.87 10.97
C GLN A 76 36.82 34.30 11.14
N PRO A 77 36.46 35.58 11.21
CA PRO A 77 35.06 36.00 11.24
C PRO A 77 34.30 35.65 9.97
N VAL A 78 34.97 35.75 8.80
CA VAL A 78 34.38 35.39 7.51
C VAL A 78 34.06 33.89 7.45
N TYR A 79 35.00 33.05 7.87
CA TYR A 79 34.79 31.60 7.92
C TYR A 79 33.68 31.23 8.91
N ALA A 80 33.59 31.93 10.05
CA ALA A 80 32.53 31.71 11.03
C ALA A 80 31.16 32.02 10.46
N VAL A 81 31.00 33.12 9.71
CA VAL A 81 29.74 33.50 9.06
C VAL A 81 29.37 32.47 7.96
N LEU A 82 30.34 32.13 7.08
CA LEU A 82 30.10 31.16 6.01
C LEU A 82 29.79 29.77 6.57
N GLY A 83 30.51 29.32 7.58
CA GLY A 83 30.29 28.02 8.24
C GLY A 83 28.93 27.94 8.93
N SER A 84 28.56 28.98 9.67
CA SER A 84 27.26 29.02 10.35
C SER A 84 26.07 29.02 9.37
N ALA A 85 26.22 29.69 8.22
CA ALA A 85 25.16 29.76 7.21
C ALA A 85 24.84 28.40 6.57
N ILE A 86 25.80 27.48 6.57
CA ILE A 86 25.65 26.15 5.94
C ILE A 86 25.75 25.00 6.96
N GLU A 87 25.83 25.30 8.25
CA GLU A 87 26.03 24.32 9.32
C GLU A 87 27.20 23.37 9.02
N ALA A 88 28.36 23.97 8.72
CA ALA A 88 29.58 23.25 8.39
C ALA A 88 30.80 23.90 9.06
N ASP A 89 31.81 23.10 9.35
CA ASP A 89 33.08 23.59 9.84
C ASP A 89 33.97 23.94 8.66
N ILE A 90 34.60 25.13 8.68
CA ILE A 90 35.50 25.56 7.60
C ILE A 90 36.91 25.69 8.18
N TYR A 91 37.87 25.12 7.46
CA TYR A 91 39.28 25.09 7.82
C TYR A 91 40.15 25.68 6.71
N LEU A 92 41.17 26.44 7.11
CA LEU A 92 42.33 26.72 6.27
C LEU A 92 43.50 25.91 6.77
N SER A 93 44.14 25.13 5.90
CA SER A 93 45.37 24.41 6.22
C SER A 93 46.54 24.88 5.36
N ASP A 94 47.77 24.63 5.86
CA ASP A 94 49.00 24.72 5.06
C ASP A 94 49.10 23.51 4.09
N ASN A 95 50.18 23.51 3.30
CA ASN A 95 50.47 22.42 2.34
C ASN A 95 50.90 21.09 3.02
N LYS A 96 51.06 21.08 4.34
CA LYS A 96 51.33 19.88 5.16
C LYS A 96 50.08 19.36 5.87
N GLY A 97 48.97 20.07 5.75
CA GLY A 97 47.73 19.72 6.41
C GLY A 97 47.53 20.31 7.82
N ASN A 98 48.47 21.11 8.34
CA ASN A 98 48.28 21.76 9.62
C ASN A 98 47.20 22.84 9.52
N ILE A 99 46.27 22.87 10.46
CA ILE A 99 45.18 23.83 10.46
C ILE A 99 45.68 25.18 10.95
N LEU A 100 45.56 26.21 10.12
CA LEU A 100 45.97 27.59 10.40
C LEU A 100 44.81 28.43 10.93
N ILE A 101 43.64 28.27 10.33
CA ILE A 101 42.40 28.99 10.71
C ILE A 101 41.29 27.96 10.75
N MET A 102 40.44 28.10 11.75
CA MET A 102 39.30 27.22 11.94
C MET A 102 38.10 28.04 12.38
N ALA A 103 36.98 27.83 11.69
CA ALA A 103 35.66 28.23 12.15
C ALA A 103 34.82 26.98 12.42
N HIS A 104 34.53 26.78 13.68
CA HIS A 104 33.84 25.61 14.17
C HIS A 104 32.42 26.01 14.62
N THR A 105 31.42 25.31 14.10
CA THR A 105 30.00 25.60 14.36
C THR A 105 29.40 24.68 15.41
N THR A 106 30.10 23.62 15.79
CA THR A 106 29.60 22.59 16.69
C THR A 106 30.56 22.36 17.86
N GLU A 107 30.07 22.01 19.05
CA GLU A 107 30.86 21.62 20.23
C GLU A 107 31.63 20.30 20.08
N SER A 108 32.02 19.95 18.86
CA SER A 108 32.75 18.71 18.54
C SER A 108 34.26 18.89 18.84
N ALA A 109 34.94 17.78 18.98
CA ALA A 109 36.39 17.80 19.18
C ALA A 109 37.11 18.51 18.00
N ILE A 110 38.14 19.30 18.34
CA ILE A 110 38.92 20.09 17.37
C ILE A 110 39.77 19.14 16.53
N PRO A 111 39.70 19.16 15.20
CA PRO A 111 40.54 18.34 14.36
C PRO A 111 42.02 18.82 14.42
N GLN A 112 42.94 17.86 14.40
CA GLN A 112 44.35 18.18 14.51
C GLN A 112 45.00 18.53 13.16
N SER A 113 44.50 17.92 12.09
CA SER A 113 45.05 18.13 10.73
C SER A 113 44.05 17.72 9.64
N VAL A 114 44.21 18.29 8.45
CA VAL A 114 43.54 17.86 7.22
C VAL A 114 44.20 16.55 6.74
N PRO A 115 43.41 15.52 6.35
CA PRO A 115 43.94 14.26 5.86
C PRO A 115 44.81 14.44 4.61
N GLN A 116 45.95 13.75 4.54
CA GLN A 116 46.88 13.84 3.42
C GLN A 116 46.21 13.48 2.08
N ALA A 117 45.28 12.53 2.09
CA ALA A 117 44.50 12.15 0.90
C ALA A 117 43.75 13.31 0.24
N VAL A 118 43.30 14.30 1.04
CA VAL A 118 42.66 15.52 0.53
C VAL A 118 43.67 16.40 -0.18
N LEU A 119 44.86 16.63 0.42
CA LEU A 119 45.93 17.44 -0.18
C LEU A 119 46.48 16.81 -1.47
N ASP A 120 46.66 15.48 -1.48
CA ASP A 120 47.10 14.75 -2.66
C ASP A 120 46.06 14.83 -3.82
N SER A 121 44.77 14.82 -3.48
CA SER A 121 43.73 15.04 -4.47
C SER A 121 43.72 16.47 -5.02
N LEU A 122 43.85 17.47 -4.14
CA LEU A 122 43.92 18.88 -4.56
C LEU A 122 45.07 19.17 -5.49
N SER A 123 46.25 18.55 -5.24
CA SER A 123 47.42 18.71 -6.11
C SER A 123 47.23 18.06 -7.49
N LYS A 124 46.41 17.03 -7.63
CA LYS A 124 46.18 16.28 -8.88
C LYS A 124 44.98 16.77 -9.68
N THR A 125 43.89 17.04 -9.00
CA THR A 125 42.57 17.32 -9.63
C THR A 125 42.09 18.75 -9.43
N GLY A 126 42.75 19.54 -8.59
CA GLY A 126 42.36 20.92 -8.30
C GLY A 126 41.13 21.07 -7.39
N SER A 127 40.52 19.99 -6.95
CA SER A 127 39.40 19.99 -6.01
C SER A 127 39.29 18.65 -5.29
N TYR A 128 38.65 18.64 -4.15
CA TYR A 128 38.30 17.40 -3.45
C TYR A 128 36.82 17.42 -3.09
N GLN A 129 36.19 16.31 -3.34
CA GLN A 129 34.81 16.05 -2.97
C GLN A 129 34.68 14.61 -2.47
N GLY A 130 34.29 14.39 -1.23
CA GLY A 130 34.22 13.04 -0.70
C GLY A 130 33.85 12.97 0.76
N SER A 131 34.02 11.78 1.33
CA SER A 131 33.84 11.55 2.76
C SER A 131 35.18 11.42 3.43
N VAL A 132 35.40 12.11 4.53
CA VAL A 132 36.60 12.08 5.32
C VAL A 132 36.32 11.76 6.78
N VAL A 133 37.29 11.12 7.43
CA VAL A 133 37.36 11.03 8.89
C VAL A 133 38.48 11.95 9.36
N MET A 134 38.12 12.98 10.13
CA MET A 134 39.11 13.93 10.62
C MET A 134 39.75 13.41 11.90
N ALA A 135 41.08 13.47 11.96
CA ALA A 135 41.81 13.05 13.15
C ALA A 135 41.42 13.91 14.37
N GLY A 136 40.96 13.29 15.43
CA GLY A 136 40.57 13.96 16.67
C GLY A 136 39.06 14.27 16.80
N THR A 137 38.24 14.10 15.76
CA THR A 137 36.82 14.43 15.80
C THR A 137 35.91 13.22 15.99
N GLY A 138 36.44 12.02 16.17
CA GLY A 138 35.72 10.75 16.27
C GLY A 138 35.77 9.93 14.99
N GLU A 139 35.11 8.77 14.99
CA GLU A 139 35.17 7.82 13.85
C GLU A 139 34.06 8.08 12.80
N ASP A 140 33.15 9.02 13.03
CA ASP A 140 32.03 9.27 12.13
C ASP A 140 32.52 9.97 10.84
N PRO A 141 32.25 9.43 9.66
CA PRO A 141 32.59 10.03 8.39
C PRO A 141 31.81 11.33 8.18
N GLN A 142 32.53 12.36 7.69
CA GLN A 142 31.95 13.68 7.37
C GLN A 142 32.06 13.91 5.85
N TYR A 143 31.08 14.59 5.27
CA TYR A 143 31.21 15.10 3.91
C TYR A 143 32.22 16.23 3.92
N ALA A 144 33.19 16.18 2.99
CA ALA A 144 34.20 17.20 2.85
C ALA A 144 34.28 17.66 1.40
N VAL A 145 34.44 18.97 1.27
CA VAL A 145 34.78 19.64 0.03
C VAL A 145 36.01 20.51 0.30
N ALA A 146 37.01 20.46 -0.57
CA ALA A 146 38.17 21.30 -0.42
C ALA A 146 38.60 21.93 -1.77
N THR A 147 39.15 23.16 -1.68
CA THR A 147 39.64 23.94 -2.80
C THR A 147 41.06 24.39 -2.47
N PRO A 148 42.02 24.32 -3.42
CA PRO A 148 43.38 24.70 -3.18
C PRO A 148 43.51 26.24 -3.03
N VAL A 149 44.47 26.65 -2.21
CA VAL A 149 45.02 28.01 -2.19
C VAL A 149 46.41 27.95 -2.83
N VAL A 150 46.60 28.70 -3.91
CA VAL A 150 47.84 28.69 -4.71
C VAL A 150 48.51 30.06 -4.67
N ASP A 151 49.81 30.05 -4.86
CA ASP A 151 50.61 31.28 -5.01
C ASP A 151 50.53 31.84 -6.44
N GLU A 152 51.29 32.92 -6.73
CA GLU A 152 51.40 33.54 -8.07
C GLU A 152 51.89 32.56 -9.15
N ASN A 153 52.62 31.53 -8.77
CA ASN A 153 53.21 30.54 -9.68
C ASN A 153 52.29 29.31 -9.84
N GLY A 154 51.14 29.27 -9.19
CA GLY A 154 50.22 28.13 -9.20
C GLY A 154 50.66 26.99 -8.27
N LEU A 155 51.60 27.22 -7.36
CA LEU A 155 52.02 26.21 -6.39
C LEU A 155 51.04 26.15 -5.20
N LEU A 156 50.73 24.95 -4.78
CA LEU A 156 49.81 24.72 -3.62
C LEU A 156 50.45 25.23 -2.34
N VAL A 157 49.90 26.27 -1.75
CA VAL A 157 50.34 26.88 -0.48
C VAL A 157 49.51 26.33 0.69
N GLY A 158 48.27 26.01 0.42
CA GLY A 158 47.34 25.48 1.41
C GLY A 158 46.02 25.05 0.81
N ALA A 159 45.05 24.73 1.65
CA ALA A 159 43.75 24.33 1.25
C ALA A 159 42.65 24.91 2.16
N VAL A 160 41.57 25.38 1.57
CA VAL A 160 40.33 25.65 2.28
C VAL A 160 39.44 24.43 2.15
N MET A 161 39.01 23.91 3.28
CA MET A 161 38.14 22.75 3.36
C MET A 161 36.94 23.03 4.22
N ALA A 162 35.76 22.60 3.78
CA ALA A 162 34.58 22.55 4.64
C ALA A 162 34.17 21.11 4.88
N THR A 163 33.75 20.84 6.12
CA THR A 163 33.21 19.54 6.49
C THR A 163 31.82 19.70 7.11
N ALA A 164 30.96 18.77 6.75
CA ALA A 164 29.64 18.65 7.36
C ALA A 164 29.37 17.20 7.75
N ARG A 165 28.66 16.96 8.83
CA ARG A 165 28.32 15.59 9.23
C ARG A 165 27.53 14.90 8.13
N ALA A 166 27.92 13.69 7.79
CA ALA A 166 27.18 12.83 6.90
C ALA A 166 25.84 12.47 7.54
N ALA A 167 24.77 12.90 6.92
CA ALA A 167 23.39 12.79 7.37
C ALA A 167 23.12 13.50 8.72
N ASN A 168 22.37 14.55 8.62
CA ASN A 168 21.71 15.12 9.77
C ASN A 168 20.69 14.06 10.27
N ARG A 169 21.05 13.27 11.30
CA ARG A 169 20.19 12.24 11.89
C ARG A 169 18.82 12.82 12.28
N ALA A 170 18.80 14.12 12.60
CA ALA A 170 17.56 14.83 12.87
C ALA A 170 16.67 14.93 11.63
N LEU A 171 17.20 15.35 10.46
CA LEU A 171 16.43 15.44 9.22
C LEU A 171 15.93 14.07 8.75
N ALA A 172 16.76 13.03 8.87
CA ALA A 172 16.32 11.66 8.55
C ALA A 172 15.20 11.19 9.50
N GLY A 173 15.25 11.58 10.78
CA GLY A 173 14.20 11.33 11.76
C GLY A 173 12.91 12.05 11.41
N ASP A 174 12.96 13.32 11.06
CA ASP A 174 11.80 14.12 10.66
C ASP A 174 11.14 13.58 9.38
N MET A 175 11.94 13.19 8.38
CA MET A 175 11.45 12.55 7.17
C MET A 175 10.78 11.20 7.45
N LEU A 176 11.36 10.39 8.31
CA LEU A 176 10.76 9.13 8.75
C LEU A 176 9.43 9.39 9.48
N GLN A 177 9.37 10.38 10.35
CA GLN A 177 8.15 10.76 11.06
C GLN A 177 7.07 11.22 10.09
N MET A 178 7.39 12.10 9.13
CA MET A 178 6.46 12.54 8.09
C MET A 178 5.94 11.36 7.26
N PHE A 179 6.82 10.45 6.88
CA PHE A 179 6.45 9.24 6.17
C PHE A 179 5.51 8.36 7.00
N LEU A 180 5.79 8.15 8.28
CA LEU A 180 4.92 7.35 9.16
C LEU A 180 3.54 7.97 9.33
N ILE A 181 3.44 9.30 9.46
CA ILE A 181 2.16 9.99 9.53
C ILE A 181 1.37 9.79 8.23
N ALA A 182 2.00 10.03 7.08
CA ALA A 182 1.38 9.79 5.77
C ALA A 182 0.92 8.33 5.60
N ALA A 183 1.74 7.38 6.06
CA ALA A 183 1.45 5.97 6.07
C ALA A 183 0.18 5.63 6.86
N ILE A 184 0.03 6.18 8.05
CA ILE A 184 -1.16 5.98 8.89
C ILE A 184 -2.41 6.53 8.18
N VAL A 185 -2.32 7.72 7.59
CA VAL A 185 -3.45 8.32 6.84
C VAL A 185 -3.87 7.41 5.68
N VAL A 186 -2.92 6.92 4.88
CA VAL A 186 -3.20 6.00 3.77
C VAL A 186 -3.84 4.70 4.27
N LEU A 187 -3.38 4.15 5.38
CA LEU A 187 -3.98 2.94 5.97
C LEU A 187 -5.42 3.16 6.40
N VAL A 188 -5.72 4.29 7.06
CA VAL A 188 -7.08 4.63 7.50
C VAL A 188 -8.00 4.79 6.29
N VAL A 189 -7.59 5.55 5.27
CA VAL A 189 -8.36 5.75 4.04
C VAL A 189 -8.59 4.41 3.33
N SER A 190 -7.56 3.58 3.21
CA SER A 190 -7.67 2.26 2.60
C SER A 190 -8.65 1.35 3.35
N PHE A 191 -8.64 1.39 4.68
CA PHE A 191 -9.58 0.62 5.50
C PHE A 191 -11.03 1.04 5.24
N ILE A 192 -11.29 2.36 5.15
CA ILE A 192 -12.61 2.91 4.84
C ILE A 192 -13.06 2.45 3.45
N VAL A 193 -12.20 2.56 2.42
CA VAL A 193 -12.52 2.13 1.06
C VAL A 193 -12.83 0.63 1.00
N ILE A 194 -12.00 -0.21 1.64
CA ILE A 194 -12.24 -1.67 1.70
C ILE A 194 -13.57 -1.98 2.40
N TYR A 195 -13.90 -1.26 3.47
CA TYR A 195 -15.17 -1.43 4.16
C TYR A 195 -16.36 -1.13 3.23
N PHE A 196 -16.32 0.00 2.51
CA PHE A 196 -17.36 0.36 1.53
C PHE A 196 -17.50 -0.67 0.41
N VAL A 197 -16.40 -1.06 -0.22
CA VAL A 197 -16.40 -2.09 -1.28
C VAL A 197 -16.98 -3.40 -0.77
N THR A 198 -16.63 -3.78 0.47
CA THR A 198 -17.13 -5.01 1.05
C THR A 198 -18.65 -4.97 1.28
N THR A 199 -19.16 -3.88 1.81
CA THR A 199 -20.61 -3.74 2.08
C THR A 199 -21.41 -3.59 0.80
N SER A 200 -20.94 -2.81 -0.17
CA SER A 200 -21.67 -2.51 -1.41
C SER A 200 -21.60 -3.61 -2.48
N LEU A 201 -20.50 -4.35 -2.56
CA LEU A 201 -20.32 -5.35 -3.63
C LEU A 201 -20.31 -6.79 -3.10
N VAL A 202 -19.46 -7.06 -2.09
CA VAL A 202 -19.22 -8.45 -1.66
C VAL A 202 -20.40 -9.05 -0.91
N ASN A 203 -21.04 -8.29 -0.04
CA ASN A 203 -22.18 -8.79 0.75
C ASN A 203 -23.40 -9.15 -0.11
N PRO A 204 -23.89 -8.30 -1.04
CA PRO A 204 -25.00 -8.66 -1.93
C PRO A 204 -24.71 -9.90 -2.77
N LEU A 205 -23.51 -10.01 -3.36
CA LEU A 205 -23.12 -11.21 -4.12
C LEU A 205 -23.13 -12.48 -3.27
N ARG A 206 -22.71 -12.38 -2.01
CA ARG A 206 -22.75 -13.51 -1.09
C ARG A 206 -24.18 -13.90 -0.73
N GLN A 207 -25.08 -12.93 -0.56
CA GLN A 207 -26.49 -13.19 -0.31
C GLN A 207 -27.15 -13.89 -1.51
N MET A 208 -26.87 -13.43 -2.74
CA MET A 208 -27.34 -14.11 -3.97
C MET A 208 -26.82 -15.55 -4.06
N ALA A 209 -25.52 -15.77 -3.78
CA ALA A 209 -24.96 -17.11 -3.77
C ALA A 209 -25.59 -18.02 -2.68
N ALA A 210 -26.01 -17.47 -1.55
CA ALA A 210 -26.73 -18.20 -0.51
C ALA A 210 -28.17 -18.52 -0.95
N ALA A 211 -28.86 -17.55 -1.55
CA ALA A 211 -30.21 -17.71 -2.07
C ALA A 211 -30.25 -18.75 -3.20
N THR A 212 -29.26 -18.76 -4.12
CA THR A 212 -29.14 -19.78 -5.16
C THR A 212 -29.01 -21.20 -4.58
N ARG A 213 -28.29 -21.34 -3.46
CA ARG A 213 -28.20 -22.64 -2.77
C ARG A 213 -29.51 -23.08 -2.11
N ALA A 214 -30.32 -22.12 -1.60
CA ALA A 214 -31.66 -22.41 -1.09
C ALA A 214 -32.58 -22.87 -2.23
N PHE A 215 -32.50 -22.23 -3.38
CA PHE A 215 -33.25 -22.61 -4.59
C PHE A 215 -32.95 -24.03 -5.05
N ALA A 216 -31.67 -24.42 -5.03
CA ALA A 216 -31.26 -25.79 -5.36
C ALA A 216 -31.90 -26.85 -4.42
N LYS A 217 -32.33 -26.44 -3.23
CA LYS A 217 -33.03 -27.27 -2.25
C LYS A 217 -34.55 -27.16 -2.36
N GLY A 218 -35.07 -26.39 -3.33
CA GLY A 218 -36.52 -26.20 -3.54
C GLY A 218 -37.14 -25.08 -2.71
N ASP A 219 -36.35 -24.28 -2.01
CA ASP A 219 -36.87 -23.12 -1.28
C ASP A 219 -36.83 -21.87 -2.17
N PHE A 220 -37.93 -21.61 -2.86
CA PHE A 220 -38.11 -20.45 -3.75
C PHE A 220 -38.67 -19.22 -3.00
N SER A 221 -38.81 -19.27 -1.70
CA SER A 221 -39.32 -18.14 -0.89
C SER A 221 -38.25 -17.10 -0.57
N VAL A 222 -36.98 -17.47 -0.66
CA VAL A 222 -35.87 -16.60 -0.33
C VAL A 222 -35.81 -15.42 -1.31
N ARG A 223 -35.56 -14.22 -0.78
CA ARG A 223 -35.39 -12.99 -1.55
C ARG A 223 -34.07 -12.33 -1.14
N VAL A 224 -33.45 -11.64 -2.09
CA VAL A 224 -32.24 -10.83 -1.90
C VAL A 224 -32.65 -9.38 -1.75
N PRO A 225 -32.13 -8.64 -0.74
CA PRO A 225 -32.38 -7.21 -0.63
C PRO A 225 -31.92 -6.48 -1.90
N VAL A 226 -32.73 -5.57 -2.42
CA VAL A 226 -32.38 -4.70 -3.54
C VAL A 226 -31.95 -3.37 -2.94
N GLU A 227 -30.63 -3.14 -2.94
CA GLU A 227 -30.02 -1.92 -2.41
C GLU A 227 -29.33 -1.18 -3.58
N GLY A 228 -29.76 0.08 -3.82
CA GLY A 228 -29.22 0.91 -4.91
C GLY A 228 -29.78 0.60 -6.31
N ASP A 229 -29.48 1.51 -7.25
CA ASP A 229 -29.91 1.44 -8.65
C ASP A 229 -28.77 1.04 -9.62
N ASP A 230 -27.66 0.54 -9.06
CA ASP A 230 -26.48 0.09 -9.80
C ASP A 230 -26.69 -1.31 -10.42
N GLU A 231 -25.62 -1.85 -11.03
CA GLU A 231 -25.62 -3.19 -11.62
C GLU A 231 -25.95 -4.30 -10.62
N ILE A 232 -25.54 -4.12 -9.36
CA ILE A 232 -25.80 -5.08 -8.28
C ILE A 232 -27.28 -5.04 -7.88
N GLY A 233 -27.87 -3.85 -7.73
CA GLY A 233 -29.30 -3.68 -7.45
C GLY A 233 -30.16 -4.25 -8.57
N ARG A 234 -29.79 -4.01 -9.84
CA ARG A 234 -30.49 -4.61 -11.01
C ARG A 234 -30.37 -6.13 -11.04
N LEU A 235 -29.22 -6.69 -10.70
CA LEU A 235 -29.01 -8.13 -10.60
C LEU A 235 -29.87 -8.76 -9.49
N ALA A 236 -29.94 -8.11 -8.31
CA ALA A 236 -30.79 -8.55 -7.20
C ALA A 236 -32.28 -8.55 -7.59
N SER A 237 -32.72 -7.51 -8.30
CA SER A 237 -34.10 -7.40 -8.81
C SER A 237 -34.42 -8.51 -9.82
N ALA A 238 -33.53 -8.73 -10.79
CA ALA A 238 -33.70 -9.81 -11.78
C ALA A 238 -33.74 -11.21 -11.11
N PHE A 239 -32.89 -11.41 -10.10
CA PHE A 239 -32.90 -12.63 -9.29
C PHE A 239 -34.25 -12.82 -8.57
N ASN A 240 -34.80 -11.77 -7.93
CA ASN A 240 -36.06 -11.85 -7.25
C ASN A 240 -37.23 -12.11 -8.20
N ASN A 241 -37.19 -11.55 -9.42
CA ASN A 241 -38.21 -11.82 -10.45
C ASN A 241 -38.16 -13.30 -10.87
N MET A 242 -36.99 -13.85 -11.15
CA MET A 242 -36.80 -15.28 -11.44
C MET A 242 -37.31 -16.15 -10.27
N ALA A 243 -37.05 -15.74 -9.02
CA ALA A 243 -37.56 -16.43 -7.84
C ALA A 243 -39.09 -16.50 -7.79
N THR A 244 -39.74 -15.42 -8.17
CA THR A 244 -41.20 -15.34 -8.20
C THR A 244 -41.81 -16.26 -9.26
N GLU A 245 -41.23 -16.28 -10.46
CA GLU A 245 -41.67 -17.16 -11.54
C GLU A 245 -41.49 -18.64 -11.19
N LEU A 246 -40.35 -19.02 -10.58
CA LEU A 246 -40.11 -20.38 -10.13
C LEU A 246 -41.07 -20.81 -9.01
N ALA A 247 -41.34 -19.94 -8.06
CA ALA A 247 -42.31 -20.20 -6.98
C ALA A 247 -43.75 -20.46 -7.54
N LEU A 248 -44.16 -19.63 -8.51
CA LEU A 248 -45.46 -19.79 -9.19
C LEU A 248 -45.53 -21.12 -9.95
N THR A 249 -44.52 -21.42 -10.74
CA THR A 249 -44.44 -22.67 -11.50
C THR A 249 -44.53 -23.91 -10.60
N GLU A 250 -43.79 -23.90 -9.48
CA GLU A 250 -43.83 -25.01 -8.52
C GLU A 250 -45.19 -25.11 -7.82
N SER A 251 -45.85 -23.97 -7.49
CA SER A 251 -47.21 -23.96 -6.93
C SER A 251 -48.21 -24.56 -7.91
N VAL A 252 -48.16 -24.15 -9.18
CA VAL A 252 -49.02 -24.70 -10.24
C VAL A 252 -48.78 -26.21 -10.41
N ARG A 253 -47.53 -26.63 -10.43
CA ARG A 253 -47.16 -28.07 -10.54
C ARG A 253 -47.71 -28.88 -9.37
N ARG A 254 -47.58 -28.37 -8.13
CA ARG A 254 -48.16 -29.04 -6.93
C ARG A 254 -49.67 -29.13 -6.96
N SER A 255 -50.35 -28.04 -7.32
CA SER A 255 -51.79 -28.01 -7.44
C SER A 255 -52.29 -28.95 -8.52
N PHE A 256 -51.62 -28.95 -9.68
CA PHE A 256 -51.90 -29.88 -10.77
C PHE A 256 -51.80 -31.33 -10.30
N THR A 257 -50.67 -31.71 -9.69
CA THR A 257 -50.45 -33.09 -9.21
C THR A 257 -51.48 -33.51 -8.16
N ALA A 258 -51.81 -32.58 -7.22
CA ALA A 258 -52.83 -32.85 -6.21
C ALA A 258 -54.21 -33.03 -6.81
N ASN A 259 -54.62 -32.14 -7.74
CA ASN A 259 -55.91 -32.20 -8.41
C ASN A 259 -56.06 -33.49 -9.25
N VAL A 260 -55.04 -33.79 -10.06
CA VAL A 260 -55.03 -35.04 -10.86
C VAL A 260 -55.13 -36.27 -9.96
N SER A 261 -54.35 -36.29 -8.85
CA SER A 261 -54.43 -37.40 -7.90
C SER A 261 -55.82 -37.56 -7.29
N HIS A 262 -56.48 -36.43 -6.95
CA HIS A 262 -57.80 -36.45 -6.40
C HIS A 262 -58.86 -36.87 -7.41
N GLU A 263 -58.80 -36.31 -8.64
CA GLU A 263 -59.72 -36.62 -9.74
C GLU A 263 -59.59 -38.07 -10.23
N LEU A 264 -58.43 -38.72 -10.13
CA LEU A 264 -58.24 -40.12 -10.45
C LEU A 264 -58.66 -41.05 -9.29
N LYS A 265 -58.46 -40.63 -8.03
CA LYS A 265 -58.78 -41.45 -6.85
C LYS A 265 -60.25 -41.82 -6.77
N THR A 266 -61.16 -40.85 -7.02
CA THR A 266 -62.61 -41.00 -6.91
C THR A 266 -63.15 -42.08 -7.85
N PRO A 267 -62.94 -42.02 -9.19
CA PRO A 267 -63.44 -43.06 -10.09
C PRO A 267 -62.75 -44.44 -9.86
N MET A 268 -61.41 -44.45 -9.53
CA MET A 268 -60.72 -45.68 -9.17
C MET A 268 -61.32 -46.37 -7.95
N THR A 269 -61.68 -45.61 -6.92
CA THR A 269 -62.36 -46.13 -5.71
C THR A 269 -63.73 -46.67 -6.05
N THR A 270 -64.50 -45.99 -6.94
CA THR A 270 -65.83 -46.43 -7.40
C THR A 270 -65.72 -47.74 -8.22
N ILE A 271 -64.76 -47.78 -9.18
CA ILE A 271 -64.47 -48.96 -9.96
C ILE A 271 -64.10 -50.15 -9.06
N GLY A 272 -63.12 -49.96 -8.14
CA GLY A 272 -62.69 -50.99 -7.20
C GLY A 272 -63.80 -51.49 -6.32
N GLY A 273 -64.58 -50.59 -5.71
CA GLY A 273 -65.70 -51.00 -4.84
C GLY A 273 -66.83 -51.80 -5.55
N PHE A 274 -67.15 -51.46 -6.79
CA PHE A 274 -68.11 -52.24 -7.53
C PHE A 274 -67.57 -53.58 -8.01
N VAL A 275 -66.29 -53.62 -8.43
CA VAL A 275 -65.68 -54.89 -8.81
C VAL A 275 -65.56 -55.81 -7.61
N ASP A 276 -65.09 -55.30 -6.45
CA ASP A 276 -64.98 -56.09 -5.21
C ASP A 276 -66.39 -56.58 -4.74
N GLY A 277 -67.37 -55.73 -4.78
CA GLY A 277 -68.74 -56.12 -4.39
C GLY A 277 -69.43 -57.15 -5.30
N ILE A 278 -68.94 -57.26 -6.59
CA ILE A 278 -69.38 -58.31 -7.47
C ILE A 278 -68.62 -59.62 -7.16
N LEU A 279 -67.33 -59.53 -6.85
CA LEU A 279 -66.47 -60.68 -6.60
C LEU A 279 -66.79 -61.36 -5.25
N ASP A 280 -67.08 -60.59 -4.23
CA ASP A 280 -67.42 -61.10 -2.88
C ASP A 280 -68.94 -61.48 -2.73
N GLY A 281 -69.72 -61.28 -3.76
CA GLY A 281 -71.14 -61.62 -3.76
C GLY A 281 -72.11 -60.66 -3.02
N THR A 282 -71.55 -59.51 -2.58
CA THR A 282 -72.35 -58.44 -1.97
C THR A 282 -73.37 -57.85 -2.95
N ILE A 283 -73.03 -57.85 -4.25
CA ILE A 283 -73.90 -57.41 -5.34
C ILE A 283 -74.54 -58.64 -5.96
N PRO A 284 -75.91 -58.76 -5.84
CA PRO A 284 -76.67 -59.91 -6.36
C PRO A 284 -76.53 -60.03 -7.92
N PRO A 285 -76.59 -61.25 -8.48
CA PRO A 285 -76.37 -61.46 -9.92
C PRO A 285 -77.33 -60.66 -10.81
N GLU A 286 -78.57 -60.41 -10.38
CA GLU A 286 -79.51 -59.61 -11.11
C GLU A 286 -79.12 -58.14 -11.29
N ARG A 287 -78.25 -57.60 -10.42
CA ARG A 287 -77.79 -56.20 -10.45
C ARG A 287 -76.42 -56.01 -11.00
N GLN A 288 -75.63 -57.08 -11.23
CA GLN A 288 -74.23 -56.99 -11.66
C GLN A 288 -74.11 -56.22 -12.98
N ASN A 289 -74.96 -56.46 -13.96
CA ASN A 289 -74.95 -55.76 -15.24
C ASN A 289 -75.16 -54.22 -15.09
N HIS A 290 -75.85 -53.78 -14.12
CA HIS A 290 -76.04 -52.34 -13.84
C HIS A 290 -74.72 -51.71 -13.36
N TYR A 291 -74.10 -52.34 -12.40
CA TYR A 291 -72.81 -51.83 -11.83
C TYR A 291 -71.66 -51.97 -12.82
N LEU A 292 -71.57 -53.03 -13.65
CA LEU A 292 -70.61 -53.14 -14.72
C LEU A 292 -70.74 -52.03 -15.77
N ARG A 293 -71.98 -51.52 -16.04
CA ARG A 293 -72.16 -50.35 -16.92
C ARG A 293 -71.58 -49.08 -16.29
N ILE A 294 -71.69 -48.91 -14.98
CA ILE A 294 -71.16 -47.77 -14.24
C ILE A 294 -69.64 -47.88 -14.30
N VAL A 295 -69.02 -49.03 -14.02
CA VAL A 295 -67.63 -49.27 -14.17
C VAL A 295 -67.14 -48.94 -15.58
N SER A 296 -67.85 -49.43 -16.61
CA SER A 296 -67.48 -49.15 -18.02
C SER A 296 -67.50 -47.63 -18.33
N SER A 297 -68.53 -46.92 -17.83
CA SER A 297 -68.66 -45.47 -18.02
C SER A 297 -67.52 -44.70 -17.32
N GLU A 298 -67.13 -45.10 -16.09
CA GLU A 298 -66.04 -44.49 -15.39
C GLU A 298 -64.69 -44.75 -16.03
N VAL A 299 -64.43 -45.96 -16.60
CA VAL A 299 -63.24 -46.27 -17.39
C VAL A 299 -63.20 -45.41 -18.66
N GLN A 300 -64.35 -45.26 -19.39
CA GLN A 300 -64.41 -44.37 -20.55
C GLN A 300 -64.15 -42.90 -20.22
N ARG A 301 -64.50 -42.45 -19.00
CA ARG A 301 -64.28 -41.09 -18.54
C ARG A 301 -62.77 -40.83 -18.19
N LEU A 302 -62.07 -41.90 -17.82
CA LEU A 302 -60.64 -41.84 -17.49
C LEU A 302 -59.73 -41.96 -18.70
N SER A 303 -60.19 -42.50 -19.81
CA SER A 303 -59.44 -42.67 -21.08
C SER A 303 -59.57 -41.44 -21.98
#